data_8ecb50490a405da800290192bb7bbcf2
#
_entry.id   8ecb50490a405da800290192bb7bbcf2
#
_cell.length_a   1.000
_cell.length_b   1.000
_cell.length_c   1.000
_cell.angle_alpha   90.00
_cell.angle_beta   90.00
_cell.angle_gamma   90.00
#
_symmetry.space_group_name_H-M   'P 1'
#
loop_
_entity.id
_entity.type
_entity.pdbx_description
1 polymer ?
#
loop_
_entity_poly.entity_id
_entity_poly.type
_entity_poly.pdbx_seq_one_letter_code
_entity_poly.pdbx_strand_id
1 'polypeptide(L)'
;MAKRQLLFPALILLLAALFRVAFLDIKPPHFDEGINGWFCDQMAKNGYYAYDPTNYHGPLHFYILFGSLQLLGRDLWALRLPVVLAGLLTIFWIFLFRPFFSRTVCYLAALGMAISPGFIFYDRYSIHESWLVLFLIVTFWGILGSWTSGEPRYVWGLVLGLTGMILTKETYIIHLAAFAVAGGLLLMLRKVTAPAQTASKRDCPQERIRPHIRHAIAATSVGVALIIFFYSGNFRYWKGLEGLYQTFLPWAKTGVDAAGHGKSDFDLLPLVPPFLAQIPALGKFASLKLNWYWVRLFLDYEWFAVAGLLFSFRFLFGGQPALRFLAIYSLAVLLAYSIVPYKTPWCIISIAWPFLFLGAALLEFIAHRLHRLGAVLVALPLFAHAAWKSYQLNFVRFDNAKERYVYVQTFREFRTFVDPILEKGARSPETKTHLSGLVLLSSYFPIPWVLGEFTDIGYYNKDDSWPKKLDADFIVVDEEKADTLEKGLKDRYFTRDFRLRDGMDDCRAYFRYETFRDIFPDSRPEFEPRPSSQ
;
A
#
# COMPACT_ATOMS: atom_id res chain seq x y z
N MET A 1 -16.32 32.77 15.05
CA MET A 1 -15.92 31.43 15.56
C MET A 1 -15.81 30.35 14.45
N ALA A 2 -16.73 30.28 13.50
CA ALA A 2 -16.70 29.25 12.42
C ALA A 2 -15.43 29.25 11.55
N LYS A 3 -14.92 30.41 11.14
CA LYS A 3 -13.71 30.52 10.29
C LYS A 3 -12.45 29.93 10.96
N ARG A 4 -12.25 30.11 12.28
CA ARG A 4 -11.11 29.52 13.01
C ARG A 4 -11.22 28.00 13.18
N GLN A 5 -12.44 27.44 13.14
CA GLN A 5 -12.64 26.00 13.30
C GLN A 5 -12.27 25.20 12.04
N LEU A 6 -12.26 25.82 10.87
CA LEU A 6 -11.88 25.20 9.60
C LEU A 6 -10.39 25.40 9.27
N LEU A 7 -9.73 26.38 9.91
CA LEU A 7 -8.34 26.72 9.60
C LEU A 7 -7.39 25.56 9.88
N PHE A 8 -7.47 24.94 11.08
CA PHE A 8 -6.58 23.83 11.45
C PHE A 8 -6.74 22.60 10.55
N PRO A 9 -7.97 22.11 10.27
CA PRO A 9 -8.18 21.04 9.29
C PRO A 9 -7.61 21.38 7.91
N ALA A 10 -7.82 22.62 7.42
CA ALA A 10 -7.31 23.03 6.14
C ALA A 10 -5.76 23.06 6.09
N LEU A 11 -5.10 23.55 7.15
CA LEU A 11 -3.65 23.55 7.24
C LEU A 11 -3.07 22.12 7.29
N ILE A 12 -3.72 21.19 8.03
CA ILE A 12 -3.30 19.80 8.07
C ILE A 12 -3.45 19.15 6.68
N LEU A 13 -4.55 19.39 5.97
CA LEU A 13 -4.76 18.87 4.62
C LEU A 13 -3.79 19.48 3.62
N LEU A 14 -3.49 20.77 3.73
CA LEU A 14 -2.49 21.43 2.88
C LEU A 14 -1.09 20.82 3.10
N LEU A 15 -0.69 20.62 4.36
CA LEU A 15 0.56 19.96 4.70
C LEU A 15 0.60 18.54 4.16
N ALA A 16 -0.48 17.78 4.32
CA ALA A 16 -0.61 16.41 3.81
C ALA A 16 -0.50 16.37 2.27
N ALA A 17 -1.14 17.31 1.58
CA ALA A 17 -1.07 17.44 0.13
C ALA A 17 0.36 17.79 -0.33
N LEU A 18 1.02 18.74 0.35
CA LEU A 18 2.38 19.12 0.03
C LEU A 18 3.33 17.91 0.06
N PHE A 19 3.31 17.11 1.13
CA PHE A 19 4.18 15.94 1.25
C PHE A 19 3.86 14.84 0.22
N ARG A 20 2.61 14.74 -0.25
CA ARG A 20 2.18 13.68 -1.17
C ARG A 20 2.32 14.04 -2.63
N VAL A 21 2.13 15.33 -2.97
CA VAL A 21 2.14 15.81 -4.37
C VAL A 21 3.52 16.31 -4.80
N ALA A 22 4.30 16.95 -3.89
CA ALA A 22 5.60 17.50 -4.25
C ALA A 22 6.53 16.40 -4.79
N PHE A 23 7.08 16.64 -6.00
CA PHE A 23 7.99 15.70 -6.66
C PHE A 23 7.43 14.27 -6.71
N LEU A 24 6.17 14.11 -7.14
CA LEU A 24 5.49 12.82 -7.15
C LEU A 24 6.15 11.79 -8.07
N ASP A 25 6.86 12.26 -9.09
CA ASP A 25 7.60 11.50 -10.10
C ASP A 25 9.09 11.27 -9.76
N ILE A 26 9.58 11.75 -8.60
CA ILE A 26 10.99 11.60 -8.21
C ILE A 26 11.42 10.13 -8.14
N LYS A 27 10.54 9.27 -7.61
CA LYS A 27 10.76 7.82 -7.57
C LYS A 27 10.49 7.23 -8.97
N PRO A 28 11.41 6.41 -9.52
CA PRO A 28 11.09 5.60 -10.70
C PRO A 28 9.83 4.75 -10.47
N PRO A 29 9.15 4.28 -11.53
CA PRO A 29 8.01 3.40 -11.38
C PRO A 29 8.38 2.16 -10.57
N HIS A 30 7.57 1.84 -9.56
CA HIS A 30 7.72 0.64 -8.77
C HIS A 30 7.40 -0.62 -9.60
N PHE A 31 7.91 -1.79 -9.19
CA PHE A 31 7.59 -3.06 -9.82
C PHE A 31 6.07 -3.27 -9.98
N ASP A 32 5.32 -3.12 -8.87
CA ASP A 32 3.87 -3.28 -8.88
C ASP A 32 3.15 -2.17 -9.65
N GLU A 33 3.70 -0.95 -9.69
CA GLU A 33 3.15 0.12 -10.54
C GLU A 33 3.24 -0.25 -12.02
N GLY A 34 4.34 -0.89 -12.42
CA GLY A 34 4.50 -1.43 -13.77
C GLY A 34 3.45 -2.49 -14.10
N ILE A 35 3.17 -3.39 -13.16
CA ILE A 35 2.11 -4.41 -13.30
C ILE A 35 0.73 -3.75 -13.37
N ASN A 36 0.44 -2.83 -12.45
CA ASN A 36 -0.85 -2.13 -12.40
C ASN A 36 -1.11 -1.32 -13.67
N GLY A 37 -0.08 -0.61 -14.16
CA GLY A 37 -0.15 0.12 -15.43
C GLY A 37 -0.33 -0.80 -16.64
N TRP A 38 0.34 -1.95 -16.65
CA TRP A 38 0.15 -2.97 -17.68
C TRP A 38 -1.29 -3.52 -17.70
N PHE A 39 -1.91 -3.77 -16.53
CA PHE A 39 -3.33 -4.13 -16.47
C PHE A 39 -4.23 -3.03 -17.05
N CYS A 40 -3.91 -1.75 -16.80
CA CYS A 40 -4.65 -0.65 -17.43
C CYS A 40 -4.50 -0.64 -18.96
N ASP A 41 -3.30 -0.94 -19.51
CA ASP A 41 -3.10 -1.10 -20.93
C ASP A 41 -3.91 -2.29 -21.52
N GLN A 42 -4.03 -3.40 -20.77
CA GLN A 42 -4.90 -4.52 -21.17
C GLN A 42 -6.39 -4.12 -21.12
N MET A 43 -6.79 -3.33 -20.11
CA MET A 43 -8.16 -2.81 -20.02
C MET A 43 -8.49 -1.88 -21.20
N ALA A 44 -7.53 -1.07 -21.66
CA ALA A 44 -7.71 -0.23 -22.86
C ALA A 44 -7.98 -1.06 -24.13
N LYS A 45 -7.33 -2.23 -24.26
CA LYS A 45 -7.52 -3.14 -25.39
C LYS A 45 -8.83 -3.94 -25.29
N ASN A 46 -9.15 -4.44 -24.09
CA ASN A 46 -10.25 -5.38 -23.88
C ASN A 46 -11.57 -4.68 -23.50
N GLY A 47 -11.51 -3.44 -22.98
CA GLY A 47 -12.64 -2.68 -22.46
C GLY A 47 -13.13 -3.08 -21.06
N TYR A 48 -12.42 -3.99 -20.36
CA TYR A 48 -12.71 -4.42 -19.00
C TYR A 48 -11.49 -5.04 -18.32
N TYR A 49 -11.52 -5.16 -16.99
CA TYR A 49 -10.56 -5.92 -16.21
C TYR A 49 -11.04 -7.37 -16.07
N ALA A 50 -10.28 -8.32 -16.62
CA ALA A 50 -10.53 -9.74 -16.40
C ALA A 50 -9.92 -10.13 -15.04
N TYR A 51 -10.77 -10.30 -14.02
CA TYR A 51 -10.31 -10.65 -12.68
C TYR A 51 -9.60 -11.99 -12.65
N ASP A 52 -8.36 -11.98 -12.16
CA ASP A 52 -7.52 -13.17 -11.97
C ASP A 52 -7.37 -13.45 -10.46
N PRO A 53 -7.90 -14.57 -9.94
CA PRO A 53 -7.77 -14.93 -8.54
C PRO A 53 -6.34 -15.21 -8.11
N THR A 54 -5.39 -15.45 -9.02
CA THR A 54 -3.96 -15.63 -8.69
C THR A 54 -3.27 -14.31 -8.35
N ASN A 55 -3.79 -13.19 -8.87
CA ASN A 55 -3.38 -11.84 -8.49
C ASN A 55 -4.01 -11.38 -7.17
N TYR A 56 -5.02 -12.06 -6.70
CA TYR A 56 -5.81 -11.94 -5.48
C TYR A 56 -6.25 -10.52 -5.05
N HIS A 57 -5.74 -9.44 -5.61
CA HIS A 57 -6.18 -8.07 -5.29
C HIS A 57 -7.50 -7.72 -5.96
N GLY A 58 -8.36 -6.98 -5.23
CA GLY A 58 -9.67 -6.58 -5.74
C GLY A 58 -9.61 -5.65 -6.95
N PRO A 59 -10.63 -5.64 -7.80
CA PRO A 59 -10.61 -4.98 -9.11
C PRO A 59 -10.70 -3.46 -9.06
N LEU A 60 -11.21 -2.84 -7.99
CA LEU A 60 -11.54 -1.41 -7.92
C LEU A 60 -10.33 -0.51 -8.24
N HIS A 61 -9.15 -0.88 -7.73
CA HIS A 61 -7.93 -0.11 -7.95
C HIS A 61 -7.63 0.05 -9.44
N PHE A 62 -7.69 -1.02 -10.21
CA PHE A 62 -7.39 -1.00 -11.65
C PHE A 62 -8.38 -0.11 -12.42
N TYR A 63 -9.68 -0.13 -12.06
CA TYR A 63 -10.67 0.75 -12.68
C TYR A 63 -10.42 2.23 -12.38
N ILE A 64 -10.02 2.55 -11.16
CA ILE A 64 -9.69 3.93 -10.77
C ILE A 64 -8.45 4.40 -11.52
N LEU A 65 -7.39 3.57 -11.58
CA LEU A 65 -6.18 3.88 -12.32
C LEU A 65 -6.46 4.06 -13.81
N PHE A 66 -7.22 3.14 -14.40
CA PHE A 66 -7.61 3.21 -15.81
C PHE A 66 -8.34 4.52 -16.09
N GLY A 67 -9.32 4.90 -15.27
CA GLY A 67 -10.02 6.18 -15.39
C GLY A 67 -9.08 7.38 -15.31
N SER A 68 -8.12 7.36 -14.39
CA SER A 68 -7.11 8.42 -14.25
C SER A 68 -6.23 8.55 -15.50
N LEU A 69 -5.72 7.42 -16.02
CA LEU A 69 -4.89 7.40 -17.23
C LEU A 69 -5.67 7.85 -18.49
N GLN A 70 -6.97 7.53 -18.57
CA GLN A 70 -7.81 8.00 -19.68
C GLN A 70 -8.08 9.52 -19.62
N LEU A 71 -8.18 10.09 -18.43
CA LEU A 71 -8.50 11.51 -18.24
C LEU A 71 -7.26 12.42 -18.27
N LEU A 72 -6.14 11.96 -17.75
CA LEU A 72 -4.94 12.78 -17.51
C LEU A 72 -3.76 12.41 -18.42
N GLY A 73 -3.89 11.36 -19.21
CA GLY A 73 -2.80 10.84 -20.03
C GLY A 73 -2.04 9.69 -19.38
N ARG A 74 -1.24 8.98 -20.20
CA ARG A 74 -0.49 7.81 -19.79
C ARG A 74 0.89 8.21 -19.25
N ASP A 75 0.92 8.64 -18.00
CA ASP A 75 2.15 8.97 -17.29
C ASP A 75 2.14 8.50 -15.82
N LEU A 76 3.31 8.58 -15.18
CA LEU A 76 3.49 8.14 -13.80
C LEU A 76 2.71 9.00 -12.80
N TRP A 77 2.57 10.29 -13.08
CA TRP A 77 1.82 11.20 -12.23
C TRP A 77 0.33 10.86 -12.23
N ALA A 78 -0.24 10.61 -13.43
CA ALA A 78 -1.62 10.17 -13.58
C ALA A 78 -1.89 8.81 -12.90
N LEU A 79 -0.91 7.91 -12.91
CA LEU A 79 -0.99 6.60 -12.22
C LEU A 79 -1.00 6.74 -10.70
N ARG A 80 -0.30 7.73 -10.12
CA ARG A 80 -0.14 7.93 -8.67
C ARG A 80 -1.21 8.83 -8.04
N LEU A 81 -1.72 9.80 -8.80
CA LEU A 81 -2.66 10.79 -8.29
C LEU A 81 -3.89 10.19 -7.57
N PRO A 82 -4.54 9.12 -8.06
CA PRO A 82 -5.68 8.53 -7.37
C PRO A 82 -5.34 8.06 -5.96
N VAL A 83 -4.16 7.50 -5.76
CA VAL A 83 -3.72 7.00 -4.45
C VAL A 83 -3.38 8.17 -3.51
N VAL A 84 -2.78 9.23 -4.02
CA VAL A 84 -2.62 10.50 -3.28
C VAL A 84 -3.97 11.01 -2.79
N LEU A 85 -4.98 11.03 -3.66
CA LEU A 85 -6.33 11.45 -3.30
C LEU A 85 -6.97 10.55 -2.24
N ALA A 86 -6.77 9.22 -2.32
CA ALA A 86 -7.22 8.29 -1.29
C ALA A 86 -6.60 8.62 0.08
N GLY A 87 -5.29 8.88 0.14
CA GLY A 87 -4.60 9.30 1.36
C GLY A 87 -5.12 10.63 1.93
N LEU A 88 -5.38 11.62 1.08
CA LEU A 88 -5.96 12.90 1.49
C LEU A 88 -7.40 12.76 1.99
N LEU A 89 -8.22 11.94 1.32
CA LEU A 89 -9.58 11.62 1.76
C LEU A 89 -9.58 10.88 3.10
N THR A 90 -8.61 10.00 3.32
CA THR A 90 -8.42 9.30 4.59
C THR A 90 -8.17 10.29 5.73
N ILE A 91 -7.27 11.26 5.55
CA ILE A 91 -7.00 12.31 6.54
C ILE A 91 -8.23 13.20 6.73
N PHE A 92 -8.92 13.56 5.66
CA PHE A 92 -10.17 14.33 5.74
C PHE A 92 -11.22 13.59 6.57
N TRP A 93 -11.37 12.26 6.38
CA TRP A 93 -12.35 11.45 7.08
C TRP A 93 -12.13 11.42 8.59
N ILE A 94 -10.88 11.56 9.07
CA ILE A 94 -10.57 11.64 10.51
C ILE A 94 -11.31 12.81 11.17
N PHE A 95 -11.51 13.93 10.50
CA PHE A 95 -12.25 15.06 11.07
C PHE A 95 -13.74 14.76 11.29
N LEU A 96 -14.30 13.75 10.63
CA LEU A 96 -15.69 13.32 10.80
C LEU A 96 -15.89 12.47 12.06
N PHE A 97 -14.81 12.08 12.76
CA PHE A 97 -14.88 11.34 14.03
C PHE A 97 -15.16 12.21 15.26
N ARG A 98 -15.36 13.52 15.10
CA ARG A 98 -15.69 14.44 16.21
C ARG A 98 -16.89 14.03 17.08
N PRO A 99 -17.91 13.30 16.61
CA PRO A 99 -18.95 12.78 17.49
C PRO A 99 -18.47 11.71 18.46
N PHE A 100 -17.34 11.04 18.17
CA PHE A 100 -16.82 9.89 18.92
C PHE A 100 -15.56 10.22 19.70
N PHE A 101 -14.75 11.16 19.22
CA PHE A 101 -13.49 11.59 19.82
C PHE A 101 -13.46 13.10 19.97
N SER A 102 -12.66 13.59 20.91
CA SER A 102 -12.44 15.02 21.06
C SER A 102 -11.83 15.64 19.79
N ARG A 103 -11.99 16.95 19.63
CA ARG A 103 -11.34 17.69 18.55
C ARG A 103 -9.82 17.54 18.57
N THR A 104 -9.24 17.55 19.76
CA THR A 104 -7.80 17.40 19.98
C THR A 104 -7.31 16.06 19.43
N VAL A 105 -7.97 14.97 19.78
CA VAL A 105 -7.65 13.62 19.29
C VAL A 105 -7.77 13.58 17.78
N CYS A 106 -8.86 14.09 17.18
CA CYS A 106 -9.02 14.09 15.72
C CYS A 106 -7.93 14.91 15.01
N TYR A 107 -7.58 16.09 15.52
CA TYR A 107 -6.56 16.94 14.89
C TYR A 107 -5.15 16.35 15.02
N LEU A 108 -4.78 15.83 16.19
CA LEU A 108 -3.48 15.21 16.40
C LEU A 108 -3.33 13.90 15.61
N ALA A 109 -4.39 13.08 15.51
CA ALA A 109 -4.39 11.88 14.70
C ALA A 109 -4.25 12.21 13.20
N ALA A 110 -4.99 13.21 12.71
CA ALA A 110 -4.90 13.69 11.34
C ALA A 110 -3.51 14.28 11.02
N LEU A 111 -2.93 15.07 11.95
CA LEU A 111 -1.57 15.59 11.80
C LEU A 111 -0.53 14.45 11.80
N GLY A 112 -0.66 13.49 12.73
CA GLY A 112 0.20 12.31 12.76
C GLY A 112 0.17 11.54 11.44
N MET A 113 -1.01 11.32 10.85
CA MET A 113 -1.14 10.67 9.55
C MET A 113 -0.62 11.53 8.39
N ALA A 114 -0.80 12.85 8.46
CA ALA A 114 -0.33 13.78 7.44
C ALA A 114 1.19 13.76 7.26
N ILE A 115 1.93 13.54 8.36
CA ILE A 115 3.41 13.54 8.38
C ILE A 115 4.03 12.17 8.66
N SER A 116 3.24 11.09 8.76
CA SER A 116 3.77 9.74 8.98
C SER A 116 4.61 9.27 7.79
N PRO A 117 5.82 8.75 8.02
CA PRO A 117 6.71 8.26 6.97
C PRO A 117 6.07 7.20 6.08
N GLY A 118 5.41 6.20 6.68
CA GLY A 118 4.78 5.09 5.95
C GLY A 118 3.58 5.55 5.14
N PHE A 119 2.70 6.39 5.70
CA PHE A 119 1.55 6.91 4.94
C PHE A 119 1.99 7.77 3.76
N ILE A 120 2.95 8.67 3.95
CA ILE A 120 3.45 9.47 2.83
C ILE A 120 4.12 8.58 1.80
N PHE A 121 4.95 7.60 2.22
CA PHE A 121 5.69 6.75 1.31
C PHE A 121 4.76 5.92 0.42
N TYR A 122 3.73 5.30 1.02
CA TYR A 122 2.81 4.42 0.30
C TYR A 122 1.66 5.15 -0.39
N ASP A 123 1.30 6.36 0.03
CA ASP A 123 0.37 7.21 -0.72
C ASP A 123 1.02 7.85 -1.98
N ARG A 124 2.33 7.68 -2.19
CA ARG A 124 3.10 8.26 -3.31
C ARG A 124 3.46 7.25 -4.39
N TYR A 125 2.93 6.04 -4.33
CA TYR A 125 2.95 5.12 -5.46
C TYR A 125 1.68 4.26 -5.50
N SER A 126 1.39 3.70 -6.67
CA SER A 126 0.09 3.11 -6.96
C SER A 126 -0.04 1.72 -6.36
N ILE A 127 -0.64 1.63 -5.16
CA ILE A 127 -0.92 0.38 -4.44
C ILE A 127 -2.34 0.36 -3.89
N HIS A 128 -2.82 -0.82 -3.55
CA HIS A 128 -4.16 -1.07 -3.05
C HIS A 128 -4.38 -0.62 -1.60
N GLU A 129 -3.29 -0.56 -0.80
CA GLU A 129 -3.36 -0.32 0.64
C GLU A 129 -3.94 1.02 1.04
N SER A 130 -3.64 2.08 0.31
CA SER A 130 -4.19 3.42 0.63
C SER A 130 -5.71 3.45 0.47
N TRP A 131 -6.25 2.73 -0.52
CA TRP A 131 -7.70 2.54 -0.66
C TRP A 131 -8.27 1.68 0.47
N LEU A 132 -7.59 0.58 0.82
CA LEU A 132 -8.00 -0.27 1.93
C LEU A 132 -8.11 0.54 3.23
N VAL A 133 -7.11 1.38 3.53
CA VAL A 133 -7.12 2.22 4.74
C VAL A 133 -8.26 3.24 4.72
N LEU A 134 -8.53 3.86 3.59
CA LEU A 134 -9.69 4.74 3.45
C LEU A 134 -10.98 4.00 3.81
N PHE A 135 -11.21 2.84 3.22
CA PHE A 135 -12.42 2.06 3.47
C PHE A 135 -12.48 1.47 4.88
N LEU A 136 -11.34 1.13 5.49
CA LEU A 136 -11.26 0.74 6.90
C LEU A 136 -11.72 1.87 7.83
N ILE A 137 -11.25 3.08 7.61
CA ILE A 137 -11.62 4.27 8.40
C ILE A 137 -13.10 4.61 8.21
N VAL A 138 -13.60 4.55 6.97
CA VAL A 138 -15.03 4.73 6.67
C VAL A 138 -15.89 3.66 7.37
N THR A 139 -15.47 2.39 7.30
CA THR A 139 -16.14 1.27 8.00
C THR A 139 -16.17 1.49 9.50
N PHE A 140 -15.02 1.85 10.11
CA PHE A 140 -14.93 2.10 11.54
C PHE A 140 -15.81 3.27 11.99
N TRP A 141 -15.85 4.35 11.22
CA TRP A 141 -16.76 5.46 11.43
C TRP A 141 -18.23 5.01 11.37
N GLY A 142 -18.56 4.17 10.39
CA GLY A 142 -19.89 3.58 10.25
C GLY A 142 -20.26 2.67 11.44
N ILE A 143 -19.33 1.83 11.92
CA ILE A 143 -19.53 0.98 13.12
C ILE A 143 -19.86 1.85 14.35
N LEU A 144 -19.02 2.83 14.65
CA LEU A 144 -19.22 3.69 15.82
C LEU A 144 -20.53 4.47 15.76
N GLY A 145 -20.85 5.04 14.60
CA GLY A 145 -22.06 5.83 14.42
C GLY A 145 -23.34 4.99 14.43
N SER A 146 -23.33 3.81 13.81
CA SER A 146 -24.44 2.88 13.87
C SER A 146 -24.71 2.39 15.28
N TRP A 147 -23.64 2.21 16.07
CA TRP A 147 -23.78 1.80 17.46
C TRP A 147 -24.31 2.93 18.37
N THR A 148 -23.89 4.18 18.16
CA THR A 148 -24.16 5.29 19.09
C THR A 148 -25.40 6.09 18.75
N SER A 149 -25.58 6.47 17.48
CA SER A 149 -26.69 7.33 17.04
C SER A 149 -27.68 6.63 16.13
N GLY A 150 -27.22 5.63 15.36
CA GLY A 150 -28.04 4.92 14.39
C GLY A 150 -28.52 5.80 13.24
N GLU A 151 -27.88 6.94 12.93
CA GLU A 151 -28.24 7.76 11.80
C GLU A 151 -27.95 7.04 10.47
N PRO A 152 -28.78 7.19 9.43
CA PRO A 152 -28.63 6.50 8.14
C PRO A 152 -27.24 6.64 7.49
N ARG A 153 -26.61 7.80 7.61
CA ARG A 153 -25.27 8.06 7.05
C ARG A 153 -24.22 7.06 7.54
N TYR A 154 -24.33 6.61 8.79
CA TYR A 154 -23.38 5.64 9.36
C TYR A 154 -23.62 4.22 8.83
N VAL A 155 -24.88 3.86 8.59
CA VAL A 155 -25.22 2.59 7.94
C VAL A 155 -24.66 2.55 6.51
N TRP A 156 -24.81 3.63 5.76
CA TRP A 156 -24.19 3.76 4.44
C TRP A 156 -22.67 3.71 4.51
N GLY A 157 -22.05 4.43 5.44
CA GLY A 157 -20.61 4.39 5.67
C GLY A 157 -20.10 2.99 6.00
N LEU A 158 -20.80 2.27 6.89
CA LEU A 158 -20.47 0.89 7.23
C LEU A 158 -20.51 -0.02 5.99
N VAL A 159 -21.61 -0.02 5.27
CA VAL A 159 -21.81 -0.96 4.16
C VAL A 159 -20.92 -0.62 2.97
N LEU A 160 -20.82 0.66 2.57
CA LEU A 160 -19.96 1.07 1.46
C LEU A 160 -18.47 0.97 1.80
N GLY A 161 -18.10 1.20 3.06
CA GLY A 161 -16.76 0.93 3.54
C GLY A 161 -16.40 -0.56 3.42
N LEU A 162 -17.26 -1.46 3.90
CA LEU A 162 -17.09 -2.91 3.74
C LEU A 162 -17.02 -3.32 2.27
N THR A 163 -17.90 -2.78 1.43
CA THR A 163 -17.89 -3.02 -0.02
C THR A 163 -16.55 -2.59 -0.63
N GLY A 164 -16.07 -1.39 -0.28
CA GLY A 164 -14.78 -0.89 -0.76
C GLY A 164 -13.61 -1.76 -0.32
N MET A 165 -13.62 -2.25 0.91
CA MET A 165 -12.59 -3.19 1.39
C MET A 165 -12.57 -4.48 0.56
N ILE A 166 -13.73 -5.09 0.27
CA ILE A 166 -13.87 -6.30 -0.56
C ILE A 166 -13.37 -6.04 -1.99
N LEU A 167 -13.69 -4.88 -2.54
CA LEU A 167 -13.31 -4.49 -3.90
C LEU A 167 -11.82 -4.11 -4.04
N THR A 168 -11.09 -3.98 -2.92
CA THR A 168 -9.73 -3.45 -2.94
C THR A 168 -8.69 -4.53 -2.64
N LYS A 169 -8.82 -5.26 -1.52
CA LYS A 169 -7.73 -6.15 -1.09
C LYS A 169 -8.25 -7.30 -0.21
N GLU A 170 -7.77 -8.50 -0.49
CA GLU A 170 -8.12 -9.76 0.19
C GLU A 170 -7.86 -9.74 1.71
N THR A 171 -6.89 -8.95 2.16
CA THR A 171 -6.58 -8.80 3.59
C THR A 171 -7.71 -8.18 4.42
N TYR A 172 -8.78 -7.70 3.77
CA TYR A 172 -9.96 -7.19 4.47
C TYR A 172 -10.52 -8.18 5.50
N ILE A 173 -10.38 -9.48 5.26
CA ILE A 173 -10.87 -10.52 6.16
C ILE A 173 -10.19 -10.49 7.53
N ILE A 174 -8.89 -10.14 7.59
CA ILE A 174 -8.14 -9.94 8.84
C ILE A 174 -8.78 -8.81 9.65
N HIS A 175 -9.10 -7.71 8.98
CA HIS A 175 -9.70 -6.54 9.62
C HIS A 175 -11.14 -6.81 10.07
N LEU A 176 -11.92 -7.57 9.30
CA LEU A 176 -13.27 -8.01 9.73
C LEU A 176 -13.21 -8.88 10.97
N ALA A 177 -12.29 -9.85 11.02
CA ALA A 177 -12.07 -10.68 12.20
C ALA A 177 -11.67 -9.83 13.41
N ALA A 178 -10.79 -8.85 13.25
CA ALA A 178 -10.38 -7.95 14.31
C ALA A 178 -11.53 -7.05 14.81
N PHE A 179 -12.38 -6.54 13.91
CA PHE A 179 -13.59 -5.81 14.29
C PHE A 179 -14.57 -6.69 15.07
N ALA A 180 -14.75 -7.94 14.64
CA ALA A 180 -15.60 -8.90 15.35
C ALA A 180 -15.07 -9.23 16.75
N VAL A 181 -13.76 -9.44 16.88
CA VAL A 181 -13.10 -9.66 18.18
C VAL A 181 -13.28 -8.44 19.09
N ALA A 182 -13.02 -7.23 18.59
CA ALA A 182 -13.18 -6.01 19.37
C ALA A 182 -14.63 -5.79 19.83
N GLY A 183 -15.59 -5.97 18.94
CA GLY A 183 -17.02 -5.86 19.24
C GLY A 183 -17.50 -6.92 20.24
N GLY A 184 -17.11 -8.18 20.02
CA GLY A 184 -17.46 -9.31 20.89
C GLY A 184 -16.92 -9.13 22.31
N LEU A 185 -15.64 -8.78 22.47
CA LEU A 185 -15.03 -8.53 23.77
C LEU A 185 -15.70 -7.35 24.51
N LEU A 186 -16.02 -6.26 23.81
CA LEU A 186 -16.73 -5.15 24.44
C LEU A 186 -18.14 -5.53 24.91
N LEU A 187 -18.87 -6.34 24.15
CA LEU A 187 -20.19 -6.83 24.55
C LEU A 187 -20.11 -7.75 25.78
N MET A 188 -19.13 -8.65 25.81
CA MET A 188 -18.87 -9.53 26.96
C MET A 188 -18.53 -8.71 28.22
N LEU A 189 -17.63 -7.75 28.10
CA LEU A 189 -17.21 -6.93 29.23
C LEU A 189 -18.33 -6.01 29.74
N ARG A 190 -19.26 -5.56 28.90
CA ARG A 190 -20.47 -4.83 29.33
C ARG A 190 -21.37 -5.69 30.21
N LYS A 191 -21.57 -6.97 29.85
CA LYS A 191 -22.38 -7.91 30.64
C LYS A 191 -21.78 -8.16 32.04
N VAL A 192 -20.46 -8.21 32.14
CA VAL A 192 -19.74 -8.45 33.40
C VAL A 192 -19.72 -7.22 34.30
N THR A 193 -19.73 -6.00 33.75
CA THR A 193 -19.60 -4.75 34.52
C THR A 193 -20.93 -4.02 34.74
N ALA A 194 -22.04 -4.48 34.17
CA ALA A 194 -23.34 -3.88 34.40
C ALA A 194 -23.87 -4.27 35.80
N PRO A 195 -24.13 -3.30 36.71
CA PRO A 195 -24.84 -3.60 37.93
C PRO A 195 -26.24 -4.15 37.59
N ALA A 196 -26.69 -5.13 38.35
CA ALA A 196 -27.96 -5.86 38.11
C ALA A 196 -29.24 -5.01 38.27
N GLN A 197 -29.14 -3.69 38.33
CA GLN A 197 -30.27 -2.79 38.47
C GLN A 197 -30.20 -1.64 37.48
N THR A 198 -31.18 -1.58 36.66
CA THR A 198 -31.95 -0.52 36.00
C THR A 198 -32.30 -0.88 34.55
N ALA A 199 -33.12 -1.90 34.40
CA ALA A 199 -33.99 -1.95 33.21
C ALA A 199 -35.13 -0.93 33.44
N SER A 200 -34.83 0.36 33.28
CA SER A 200 -35.87 1.36 33.12
C SER A 200 -36.56 1.13 31.79
N LYS A 201 -37.86 0.73 31.88
CA LYS A 201 -38.80 0.72 30.78
C LYS A 201 -38.97 2.14 30.22
N ARG A 202 -38.04 2.63 29.41
CA ARG A 202 -38.28 3.80 28.58
C ARG A 202 -37.57 3.58 27.22
N ASP A 203 -38.39 3.68 26.19
CA ASP A 203 -38.13 3.59 24.77
C ASP A 203 -38.20 2.19 24.16
N CYS A 204 -39.36 1.95 23.57
CA CYS A 204 -39.63 0.79 22.73
C CYS A 204 -38.70 0.82 21.51
N PRO A 205 -37.83 -0.20 21.31
CA PRO A 205 -36.83 -0.16 20.23
C PRO A 205 -37.43 -0.22 18.83
N GLN A 206 -38.71 -0.58 18.70
CA GLN A 206 -39.33 -0.91 17.42
C GLN A 206 -39.52 0.27 16.44
N GLU A 207 -39.71 1.49 16.91
CA GLU A 207 -39.90 2.65 16.01
C GLU A 207 -38.59 3.18 15.42
N ARG A 208 -37.45 3.00 16.10
CA ARG A 208 -36.13 3.40 15.58
C ARG A 208 -35.51 2.39 14.61
N ILE A 209 -35.92 1.12 14.61
CA ILE A 209 -35.33 0.06 13.82
C ILE A 209 -35.76 0.12 12.35
N ARG A 210 -37.01 0.51 12.07
CA ARG A 210 -37.59 0.48 10.70
C ARG A 210 -36.87 1.37 9.67
N PRO A 211 -36.52 2.65 9.93
CA PRO A 211 -35.79 3.46 8.96
C PRO A 211 -34.40 2.91 8.68
N HIS A 212 -33.73 2.31 9.67
CA HIS A 212 -32.40 1.75 9.51
C HIS A 212 -32.39 0.50 8.61
N ILE A 213 -33.40 -0.37 8.71
CA ILE A 213 -33.52 -1.56 7.85
C ILE A 213 -33.61 -1.16 6.38
N ARG A 214 -34.40 -0.14 6.04
CA ARG A 214 -34.53 0.33 4.63
C ARG A 214 -33.19 0.84 4.10
N HIS A 215 -32.46 1.63 4.89
CA HIS A 215 -31.15 2.12 4.50
C HIS A 215 -30.11 1.01 4.46
N ALA A 216 -30.17 0.03 5.36
CA ALA A 216 -29.29 -1.13 5.33
C ALA A 216 -29.54 -1.98 4.07
N ILE A 217 -30.80 -2.26 3.74
CA ILE A 217 -31.16 -3.00 2.51
C ILE A 217 -30.66 -2.22 1.28
N ALA A 218 -30.97 -0.91 1.18
CA ALA A 218 -30.56 -0.10 0.05
C ALA A 218 -29.03 -0.05 -0.11
N ALA A 219 -28.31 0.21 0.99
CA ALA A 219 -26.84 0.25 0.98
C ALA A 219 -26.24 -1.11 0.59
N THR A 220 -26.79 -2.22 1.13
CA THR A 220 -26.35 -3.58 0.79
C THR A 220 -26.63 -3.89 -0.69
N SER A 221 -27.80 -3.52 -1.21
CA SER A 221 -28.13 -3.70 -2.64
C SER A 221 -27.14 -2.96 -3.54
N VAL A 222 -26.79 -1.72 -3.19
CA VAL A 222 -25.76 -0.94 -3.90
C VAL A 222 -24.39 -1.61 -3.78
N GLY A 223 -24.01 -2.06 -2.59
CA GLY A 223 -22.74 -2.76 -2.36
C GLY A 223 -22.62 -4.03 -3.19
N VAL A 224 -23.66 -4.87 -3.18
CA VAL A 224 -23.72 -6.10 -3.98
C VAL A 224 -23.64 -5.77 -5.48
N ALA A 225 -24.39 -4.77 -5.95
CA ALA A 225 -24.34 -4.35 -7.35
C ALA A 225 -22.93 -3.89 -7.77
N LEU A 226 -22.21 -3.15 -6.91
CA LEU A 226 -20.83 -2.74 -7.16
C LEU A 226 -19.88 -3.95 -7.19
N ILE A 227 -20.02 -4.91 -6.27
CA ILE A 227 -19.21 -6.13 -6.27
C ILE A 227 -19.44 -6.91 -7.57
N ILE A 228 -20.71 -7.11 -7.97
CA ILE A 228 -21.03 -7.80 -9.22
C ILE A 228 -20.43 -7.05 -10.41
N PHE A 229 -20.62 -5.73 -10.49
CA PHE A 229 -20.12 -4.91 -11.59
C PHE A 229 -18.59 -5.04 -11.77
N PHE A 230 -17.84 -4.83 -10.69
CA PHE A 230 -16.38 -4.81 -10.77
C PHE A 230 -15.78 -6.21 -10.97
N TYR A 231 -16.24 -7.22 -10.26
CA TYR A 231 -15.71 -8.57 -10.41
C TYR A 231 -16.13 -9.24 -11.72
N SER A 232 -17.32 -8.89 -12.27
CA SER A 232 -17.74 -9.38 -13.58
C SER A 232 -17.14 -8.63 -14.77
N GLY A 233 -16.19 -7.74 -14.55
CA GLY A 233 -15.58 -6.97 -15.63
C GLY A 233 -16.62 -6.19 -16.45
N ASN A 234 -17.40 -5.31 -15.81
CA ASN A 234 -18.51 -4.56 -16.44
C ASN A 234 -19.56 -5.48 -17.09
N PHE A 235 -19.89 -6.61 -16.45
CA PHE A 235 -20.80 -7.64 -16.96
C PHE A 235 -20.31 -8.40 -18.20
N ARG A 236 -19.02 -8.30 -18.55
CA ARG A 236 -18.41 -8.98 -19.73
C ARG A 236 -17.66 -10.25 -19.36
N TYR A 237 -17.27 -10.42 -18.09
CA TYR A 237 -16.45 -11.54 -17.62
C TYR A 237 -17.01 -12.15 -16.33
N TRP A 238 -18.09 -12.93 -16.45
CA TRP A 238 -18.82 -13.50 -15.31
C TRP A 238 -18.00 -14.48 -14.45
N LYS A 239 -16.96 -15.13 -15.04
CA LYS A 239 -16.02 -15.96 -14.29
C LYS A 239 -15.29 -15.21 -13.15
N GLY A 240 -15.15 -13.89 -13.28
CA GLY A 240 -14.52 -13.08 -12.23
C GLY A 240 -15.26 -13.13 -10.89
N LEU A 241 -16.58 -13.40 -10.88
CA LEU A 241 -17.34 -13.58 -9.63
C LEU A 241 -16.93 -14.84 -8.86
N GLU A 242 -16.50 -15.90 -9.54
CA GLU A 242 -15.96 -17.09 -8.88
C GLU A 242 -14.65 -16.75 -8.17
N GLY A 243 -13.91 -15.79 -8.70
CA GLY A 243 -12.68 -15.28 -8.11
C GLY A 243 -12.85 -14.71 -6.70
N LEU A 244 -14.04 -14.21 -6.32
CA LEU A 244 -14.32 -13.73 -4.95
C LEU A 244 -13.94 -14.74 -3.86
N TYR A 245 -14.20 -16.03 -4.08
CA TYR A 245 -13.86 -17.08 -3.12
C TYR A 245 -12.57 -17.82 -3.49
N GLN A 246 -12.28 -17.97 -4.78
CA GLN A 246 -11.08 -18.66 -5.25
C GLN A 246 -9.79 -17.94 -4.86
N THR A 247 -9.82 -16.61 -4.72
CA THR A 247 -8.67 -15.77 -4.36
C THR A 247 -8.05 -16.14 -3.01
N PHE A 248 -8.86 -16.65 -2.07
CA PHE A 248 -8.36 -16.94 -0.71
C PHE A 248 -7.39 -18.11 -0.66
N LEU A 249 -7.50 -19.08 -1.57
CA LEU A 249 -6.60 -20.22 -1.59
C LEU A 249 -5.17 -19.85 -2.05
N PRO A 250 -4.96 -19.18 -3.19
CA PRO A 250 -3.65 -18.66 -3.58
C PRO A 250 -3.07 -17.69 -2.54
N TRP A 251 -3.90 -16.79 -2.01
CA TRP A 251 -3.47 -15.85 -0.97
C TRP A 251 -3.01 -16.54 0.31
N ALA A 252 -3.76 -17.49 0.82
CA ALA A 252 -3.37 -18.27 2.01
C ALA A 252 -2.08 -19.06 1.76
N LYS A 253 -1.92 -19.65 0.58
CA LYS A 253 -0.69 -20.36 0.18
C LYS A 253 0.51 -19.41 0.16
N THR A 254 0.38 -18.23 -0.45
CA THR A 254 1.44 -17.20 -0.45
C THR A 254 1.77 -16.74 0.97
N GLY A 255 0.75 -16.59 1.82
CA GLY A 255 0.91 -16.19 3.23
C GLY A 255 1.71 -17.18 4.07
N VAL A 256 1.65 -18.49 3.74
CA VAL A 256 2.36 -19.56 4.44
C VAL A 256 3.71 -19.86 3.81
N ASP A 257 3.78 -19.81 2.47
CA ASP A 257 4.99 -20.09 1.69
C ASP A 257 5.85 -18.82 1.60
N ALA A 258 6.65 -18.59 2.62
CA ALA A 258 7.55 -17.44 2.70
C ALA A 258 8.81 -17.60 1.82
N ALA A 259 8.92 -18.67 1.03
CA ALA A 259 10.06 -18.94 0.17
C ALA A 259 10.22 -17.82 -0.87
N GLY A 260 11.28 -17.03 -0.75
CA GLY A 260 11.63 -15.91 -1.66
C GLY A 260 11.39 -14.51 -1.11
N HIS A 261 10.66 -14.32 -0.03
CA HIS A 261 10.44 -13.00 0.60
C HIS A 261 11.06 -12.94 2.01
N GLY A 262 12.25 -13.47 2.18
CA GLY A 262 13.07 -13.74 3.35
C GLY A 262 13.23 -12.70 4.45
N LYS A 263 12.17 -11.91 4.75
CA LYS A 263 12.14 -10.97 5.89
C LYS A 263 11.64 -11.64 7.18
N SER A 264 11.24 -12.93 7.13
CA SER A 264 10.66 -13.63 8.27
C SER A 264 11.69 -14.11 9.30
N ASP A 265 12.92 -14.40 8.89
CA ASP A 265 13.90 -15.07 9.77
C ASP A 265 14.64 -14.09 10.67
N PHE A 266 14.82 -12.84 10.26
CA PHE A 266 15.58 -11.85 11.03
C PHE A 266 14.82 -11.22 12.21
N ASP A 267 13.49 -11.27 12.18
CA ASP A 267 12.63 -10.59 13.15
C ASP A 267 11.77 -11.59 13.97
N LEU A 268 12.26 -12.81 14.19
CA LEU A 268 11.58 -13.81 15.01
C LEU A 268 11.96 -13.65 16.49
N LEU A 269 10.95 -13.42 17.34
CA LEU A 269 11.10 -13.43 18.79
C LEU A 269 10.52 -14.74 19.34
N PRO A 270 11.26 -15.53 20.15
CA PRO A 270 10.67 -16.63 20.89
C PRO A 270 9.52 -16.12 21.77
N LEU A 271 8.35 -16.73 21.66
CA LEU A 271 7.20 -16.36 22.50
C LEU A 271 7.52 -16.58 23.99
N VAL A 272 8.34 -17.59 24.26
CA VAL A 272 8.86 -17.90 25.60
C VAL A 272 10.37 -17.65 25.59
N PRO A 273 10.89 -16.70 26.37
CA PRO A 273 12.31 -16.50 26.52
C PRO A 273 13.02 -17.82 26.95
N PRO A 274 14.26 -18.07 26.51
CA PRO A 274 14.96 -19.34 26.76
C PRO A 274 15.04 -19.71 28.24
N PHE A 275 15.18 -18.73 29.14
CA PHE A 275 15.23 -18.96 30.59
C PHE A 275 13.88 -19.38 31.20
N LEU A 276 12.75 -19.03 30.57
CA LEU A 276 11.41 -19.45 30.98
C LEU A 276 10.97 -20.75 30.26
N ALA A 277 11.60 -21.12 29.16
CA ALA A 277 11.30 -22.33 28.42
C ALA A 277 11.62 -23.62 29.24
N GLN A 278 12.43 -23.50 30.29
CA GLN A 278 12.73 -24.59 31.23
C GLN A 278 11.53 -24.93 32.13
N ILE A 279 10.54 -24.06 32.25
CA ILE A 279 9.32 -24.32 33.00
C ILE A 279 8.41 -25.25 32.18
N PRO A 280 8.03 -26.45 32.68
CA PRO A 280 7.30 -27.47 31.91
C PRO A 280 5.99 -26.94 31.28
N ALA A 281 5.29 -26.04 31.95
CA ALA A 281 4.05 -25.42 31.44
C ALA A 281 4.32 -24.48 30.25
N LEU A 282 5.44 -23.78 30.23
CA LEU A 282 5.83 -22.82 29.20
C LEU A 282 6.68 -23.42 28.09
N GLY A 283 7.38 -24.52 28.38
CA GLY A 283 8.22 -25.23 27.40
C GLY A 283 7.44 -25.73 26.18
N LYS A 284 6.13 -26.02 26.34
CA LYS A 284 5.24 -26.35 25.22
C LYS A 284 5.09 -25.24 24.18
N PHE A 285 5.37 -24.01 24.55
CA PHE A 285 5.28 -22.82 23.69
C PHE A 285 6.65 -22.34 23.21
N ALA A 286 7.74 -23.04 23.58
CA ALA A 286 9.11 -22.62 23.25
C ALA A 286 9.40 -22.65 21.73
N SER A 287 8.67 -23.47 20.97
CA SER A 287 8.76 -23.53 19.52
C SER A 287 8.00 -22.41 18.80
N LEU A 288 7.08 -21.73 19.52
CA LEU A 288 6.31 -20.65 18.92
C LEU A 288 7.17 -19.38 18.84
N LYS A 289 7.27 -18.86 17.63
CA LYS A 289 7.99 -17.62 17.34
C LYS A 289 6.99 -16.57 16.87
N LEU A 290 7.08 -15.36 17.44
CA LEU A 290 6.32 -14.21 17.00
C LEU A 290 7.19 -13.37 16.06
N ASN A 291 6.65 -13.00 14.91
CA ASN A 291 7.38 -12.14 13.99
C ASN A 291 7.34 -10.69 14.51
N TRP A 292 8.53 -10.16 14.76
CA TRP A 292 8.75 -8.83 15.34
C TRP A 292 8.78 -7.70 14.30
N TYR A 293 8.69 -8.03 13.01
CA TYR A 293 8.89 -7.13 11.87
C TYR A 293 8.08 -5.83 11.96
N TRP A 294 6.78 -5.91 12.28
CA TRP A 294 5.90 -4.72 12.31
C TRP A 294 6.25 -3.76 13.44
N VAL A 295 6.56 -4.30 14.61
CA VAL A 295 7.00 -3.48 15.76
C VAL A 295 8.32 -2.81 15.44
N ARG A 296 9.21 -3.49 14.74
CA ARG A 296 10.48 -2.92 14.30
C ARG A 296 10.27 -1.78 13.30
N LEU A 297 9.36 -1.92 12.33
CA LEU A 297 8.99 -0.81 11.45
C LEU A 297 8.45 0.39 12.23
N PHE A 298 7.66 0.15 13.27
CA PHE A 298 7.19 1.23 14.16
C PHE A 298 8.36 1.92 14.86
N LEU A 299 9.30 1.17 15.40
CA LEU A 299 10.47 1.72 16.09
C LEU A 299 11.41 2.48 15.15
N ASP A 300 11.57 2.02 13.92
CA ASP A 300 12.44 2.64 12.93
C ASP A 300 11.84 3.94 12.34
N TYR A 301 10.49 4.00 12.19
CA TYR A 301 9.83 5.07 11.41
C TYR A 301 8.66 5.76 12.09
N GLU A 302 7.88 5.07 12.94
CA GLU A 302 6.54 5.49 13.35
C GLU A 302 6.43 5.72 14.88
N TRP A 303 7.29 6.56 15.45
CA TRP A 303 7.32 6.78 16.90
C TRP A 303 5.99 7.26 17.48
N PHE A 304 5.21 8.03 16.71
CA PHE A 304 3.88 8.44 17.15
C PHE A 304 2.92 7.24 17.26
N ALA A 305 3.02 6.27 16.35
CA ALA A 305 2.27 5.01 16.45
C ALA A 305 2.81 4.13 17.60
N VAL A 306 4.13 4.14 17.88
CA VAL A 306 4.69 3.46 19.07
C VAL A 306 4.08 4.01 20.36
N ALA A 307 3.99 5.33 20.49
CA ALA A 307 3.33 5.96 21.63
C ALA A 307 1.87 5.51 21.78
N GLY A 308 1.15 5.40 20.66
CA GLY A 308 -0.22 4.87 20.60
C GLY A 308 -0.31 3.39 20.96
N LEU A 309 0.64 2.56 20.47
CA LEU A 309 0.73 1.14 20.82
C LEU A 309 0.91 0.95 22.33
N LEU A 310 1.84 1.67 22.94
CA LEU A 310 2.05 1.61 24.39
C LEU A 310 0.81 2.07 25.16
N PHE A 311 0.15 3.13 24.70
CA PHE A 311 -1.04 3.64 25.35
C PHE A 311 -2.28 2.77 25.15
N SER A 312 -2.31 1.91 24.10
CA SER A 312 -3.41 0.99 23.83
C SER A 312 -3.70 0.05 25.01
N PHE A 313 -2.67 -0.41 25.72
CA PHE A 313 -2.79 -1.32 26.85
C PHE A 313 -3.61 -0.70 28.00
N ARG A 314 -3.59 0.62 28.17
CA ARG A 314 -4.42 1.34 29.16
C ARG A 314 -5.91 1.08 28.95
N PHE A 315 -6.35 0.93 27.69
CA PHE A 315 -7.76 0.75 27.33
C PHE A 315 -8.25 -0.69 27.44
N LEU A 316 -7.39 -1.68 27.57
CA LEU A 316 -7.80 -3.07 27.82
C LEU A 316 -8.57 -3.19 29.14
N PHE A 317 -8.22 -2.38 30.14
CA PHE A 317 -8.80 -2.43 31.49
C PHE A 317 -9.94 -1.43 31.72
N GLY A 318 -10.25 -0.56 30.76
CA GLY A 318 -11.33 0.41 30.88
C GLY A 318 -11.11 1.67 30.04
N GLY A 319 -12.01 2.65 30.18
CA GLY A 319 -11.94 3.93 29.48
C GLY A 319 -13.08 4.13 28.47
N GLN A 320 -12.94 5.16 27.64
CA GLN A 320 -13.96 5.51 26.64
C GLN A 320 -14.20 4.33 25.67
N PRO A 321 -15.47 3.91 25.45
CA PRO A 321 -15.77 2.72 24.65
C PRO A 321 -15.20 2.73 23.23
N ALA A 322 -15.21 3.88 22.54
CA ALA A 322 -14.66 4.00 21.21
C ALA A 322 -13.13 3.80 21.16
N LEU A 323 -12.38 4.38 22.13
CA LEU A 323 -10.93 4.16 22.25
C LEU A 323 -10.61 2.73 22.68
N ARG A 324 -11.44 2.13 23.53
CA ARG A 324 -11.31 0.73 23.94
C ARG A 324 -11.51 -0.22 22.77
N PHE A 325 -12.56 0.01 21.95
CA PHE A 325 -12.79 -0.74 20.73
C PHE A 325 -11.57 -0.64 19.81
N LEU A 326 -11.08 0.59 19.59
CA LEU A 326 -9.95 0.85 18.71
C LEU A 326 -8.66 0.18 19.20
N ALA A 327 -8.40 0.19 20.52
CA ALA A 327 -7.24 -0.47 21.12
C ALA A 327 -7.28 -1.99 20.94
N ILE A 328 -8.43 -2.62 21.21
CA ILE A 328 -8.57 -4.08 21.02
C ILE A 328 -8.41 -4.43 19.52
N TYR A 329 -9.07 -3.70 18.65
CA TYR A 329 -8.96 -3.88 17.20
C TYR A 329 -7.49 -3.75 16.72
N SER A 330 -6.79 -2.70 17.13
CA SER A 330 -5.40 -2.45 16.69
C SER A 330 -4.44 -3.53 17.14
N LEU A 331 -4.58 -4.00 18.40
CA LEU A 331 -3.76 -5.10 18.92
C LEU A 331 -4.09 -6.43 18.22
N ALA A 332 -5.37 -6.70 17.93
CA ALA A 332 -5.78 -7.90 17.20
C ALA A 332 -5.22 -7.89 15.76
N VAL A 333 -5.27 -6.75 15.06
CA VAL A 333 -4.68 -6.59 13.72
C VAL A 333 -3.17 -6.78 13.78
N LEU A 334 -2.47 -6.11 14.68
CA LEU A 334 -1.02 -6.23 14.83
C LEU A 334 -0.62 -7.69 15.10
N LEU A 335 -1.35 -8.38 15.98
CA LEU A 335 -1.11 -9.80 16.29
C LEU A 335 -1.34 -10.67 15.05
N ALA A 336 -2.45 -10.51 14.35
CA ALA A 336 -2.77 -11.29 13.15
C ALA A 336 -1.68 -11.14 12.07
N TYR A 337 -1.29 -9.91 11.76
CA TYR A 337 -0.20 -9.66 10.80
C TYR A 337 1.17 -10.13 11.30
N SER A 338 1.39 -10.22 12.62
CA SER A 338 2.64 -10.76 13.19
C SER A 338 2.74 -12.28 13.08
N ILE A 339 1.60 -12.98 13.03
CA ILE A 339 1.55 -14.44 12.88
C ILE A 339 1.83 -14.86 11.43
N VAL A 340 1.31 -14.13 10.43
CA VAL A 340 1.50 -14.46 9.01
C VAL A 340 2.98 -14.31 8.64
N PRO A 341 3.65 -15.37 8.10
CA PRO A 341 5.09 -15.32 7.75
C PRO A 341 5.41 -14.30 6.66
N TYR A 342 4.61 -14.24 5.61
CA TYR A 342 4.81 -13.32 4.48
C TYR A 342 4.62 -11.85 4.90
N LYS A 343 5.62 -11.01 4.60
CA LYS A 343 5.65 -9.60 5.01
C LYS A 343 5.87 -8.67 3.82
N THR A 344 4.89 -7.83 3.55
CA THR A 344 5.02 -6.72 2.61
C THR A 344 4.91 -5.41 3.37
N PRO A 345 5.94 -4.54 3.33
CA PRO A 345 6.03 -3.39 4.24
C PRO A 345 4.89 -2.38 4.09
N TRP A 346 4.22 -2.32 2.94
CA TRP A 346 3.07 -1.43 2.72
C TRP A 346 1.86 -1.77 3.61
N CYS A 347 1.72 -3.00 4.11
CA CYS A 347 0.66 -3.32 5.07
C CYS A 347 0.77 -2.52 6.38
N ILE A 348 1.92 -1.87 6.64
CA ILE A 348 2.12 -1.04 7.84
C ILE A 348 1.06 0.04 7.98
N ILE A 349 0.59 0.66 6.87
CA ILE A 349 -0.41 1.73 6.94
C ILE A 349 -1.77 1.23 7.40
N SER A 350 -2.17 0.00 7.05
CA SER A 350 -3.41 -0.62 7.54
C SER A 350 -3.32 -1.05 9.01
N ILE A 351 -2.10 -1.28 9.53
CA ILE A 351 -1.83 -1.63 10.92
C ILE A 351 -1.68 -0.36 11.78
N ALA A 352 -1.03 0.69 11.27
CA ALA A 352 -0.61 1.87 12.04
C ALA A 352 -1.74 2.86 12.32
N TRP A 353 -2.72 3.02 11.41
CA TRP A 353 -3.73 4.09 11.51
C TRP A 353 -4.45 4.16 12.86
N PRO A 354 -4.86 3.05 13.52
CA PRO A 354 -5.57 3.15 14.78
C PRO A 354 -4.65 3.58 15.92
N PHE A 355 -3.36 3.26 15.86
CA PHE A 355 -2.39 3.69 16.85
C PHE A 355 -2.13 5.20 16.79
N LEU A 356 -2.34 5.87 15.64
CA LEU A 356 -2.26 7.32 15.55
C LEU A 356 -3.36 8.01 16.38
N PHE A 357 -4.58 7.46 16.40
CA PHE A 357 -5.65 7.93 17.29
C PHE A 357 -5.31 7.70 18.77
N LEU A 358 -4.74 6.56 19.11
CA LEU A 358 -4.35 6.22 20.47
C LEU A 358 -3.16 7.07 20.95
N GLY A 359 -2.21 7.39 20.07
CA GLY A 359 -1.14 8.36 20.34
C GLY A 359 -1.67 9.77 20.56
N ALA A 360 -2.66 10.18 19.77
CA ALA A 360 -3.36 11.45 19.98
C ALA A 360 -4.11 11.49 21.33
N ALA A 361 -4.75 10.38 21.71
CA ALA A 361 -5.40 10.25 23.01
C ALA A 361 -4.40 10.27 24.18
N LEU A 362 -3.18 9.72 24.00
CA LEU A 362 -2.09 9.85 24.98
C LEU A 362 -1.72 11.32 25.20
N LEU A 363 -1.50 12.08 24.12
CA LEU A 363 -1.14 13.50 24.25
C LEU A 363 -2.25 14.31 24.92
N GLU A 364 -3.51 14.03 24.60
CA GLU A 364 -4.66 14.64 25.26
C GLU A 364 -4.70 14.25 26.75
N PHE A 365 -4.47 12.99 27.09
CA PHE A 365 -4.40 12.52 28.46
C PHE A 365 -3.29 13.24 29.26
N ILE A 366 -2.10 13.39 28.69
CA ILE A 366 -0.99 14.12 29.31
C ILE A 366 -1.39 15.60 29.53
N ALA A 367 -2.00 16.25 28.53
CA ALA A 367 -2.42 17.64 28.62
C ALA A 367 -3.43 17.89 29.74
N HIS A 368 -4.36 16.94 29.98
CA HIS A 368 -5.40 17.06 31.00
C HIS A 368 -4.96 16.62 32.39
N ARG A 369 -4.08 15.61 32.49
CA ARG A 369 -3.71 14.99 33.76
C ARG A 369 -2.43 15.53 34.36
N LEU A 370 -1.47 15.92 33.54
CA LEU A 370 -0.18 16.46 33.99
C LEU A 370 -0.13 17.96 33.74
N HIS A 371 0.12 18.38 32.52
CA HIS A 371 0.17 19.78 32.11
C HIS A 371 0.22 19.91 30.59
N ARG A 372 -0.30 21.00 30.02
CA ARG A 372 -0.25 21.26 28.58
C ARG A 372 1.17 21.32 28.04
N LEU A 373 2.11 21.91 28.79
CA LEU A 373 3.51 21.96 28.42
C LEU A 373 4.12 20.54 28.34
N GLY A 374 3.76 19.63 29.26
CA GLY A 374 4.16 18.23 29.22
C GLY A 374 3.71 17.54 27.93
N ALA A 375 2.46 17.78 27.50
CA ALA A 375 1.98 17.24 26.22
C ALA A 375 2.76 17.80 25.01
N VAL A 376 3.10 19.08 25.02
CA VAL A 376 3.93 19.71 23.96
C VAL A 376 5.34 19.13 23.95
N LEU A 377 5.98 18.97 25.12
CA LEU A 377 7.32 18.39 25.24
C LEU A 377 7.40 16.94 24.74
N VAL A 378 6.32 16.16 24.88
CA VAL A 378 6.22 14.81 24.31
C VAL A 378 5.87 14.84 22.83
N ALA A 379 4.94 15.69 22.41
CA ALA A 379 4.48 15.77 21.02
C ALA A 379 5.60 16.25 20.07
N LEU A 380 6.38 17.26 20.50
CA LEU A 380 7.39 17.89 19.65
C LEU A 380 8.42 16.88 19.10
N PRO A 381 9.10 16.05 19.91
CA PRO A 381 10.05 15.07 19.39
C PRO A 381 9.37 13.99 18.52
N LEU A 382 8.15 13.56 18.86
CA LEU A 382 7.42 12.57 18.06
C LEU A 382 7.10 13.09 16.65
N PHE A 383 6.58 14.31 16.55
CA PHE A 383 6.26 14.92 15.25
C PHE A 383 7.51 15.39 14.48
N ALA A 384 8.52 15.88 15.18
CA ALA A 384 9.81 16.23 14.55
C ALA A 384 10.49 14.99 13.95
N HIS A 385 10.50 13.87 14.68
CA HIS A 385 11.00 12.59 14.17
C HIS A 385 10.22 12.14 12.94
N ALA A 386 8.88 12.15 13.00
CA ALA A 386 8.04 11.76 11.88
C ALA A 386 8.30 12.63 10.64
N ALA A 387 8.33 13.95 10.78
CA ALA A 387 8.60 14.87 9.68
C ALA A 387 10.01 14.66 9.07
N TRP A 388 11.03 14.48 9.92
CA TRP A 388 12.40 14.22 9.49
C TRP A 388 12.53 12.89 8.74
N LYS A 389 11.97 11.80 9.30
CA LYS A 389 11.96 10.48 8.66
C LYS A 389 11.18 10.50 7.34
N SER A 390 10.06 11.21 7.31
CA SER A 390 9.27 11.39 6.08
C SER A 390 10.08 12.10 4.99
N TYR A 391 10.77 13.17 5.33
CA TYR A 391 11.65 13.87 4.38
C TYR A 391 12.76 12.95 3.87
N GLN A 392 13.50 12.29 4.78
CA GLN A 392 14.59 11.40 4.41
C GLN A 392 14.12 10.25 3.51
N LEU A 393 13.03 9.58 3.90
CA LEU A 393 12.53 8.41 3.20
C LEU A 393 11.92 8.75 1.84
N ASN A 394 11.19 9.86 1.73
CA ASN A 394 10.41 10.15 0.52
C ASN A 394 11.12 10.99 -0.53
N PHE A 395 12.16 11.76 -0.13
CA PHE A 395 12.81 12.72 -1.03
C PHE A 395 14.33 12.49 -1.17
N VAL A 396 14.97 11.78 -0.22
CA VAL A 396 16.41 11.57 -0.23
C VAL A 396 16.78 10.09 -0.46
N ARG A 397 16.14 9.17 0.28
CA ARG A 397 16.51 7.75 0.34
C ARG A 397 15.41 6.84 -0.21
N PHE A 398 14.59 7.34 -1.10
CA PHE A 398 13.38 6.65 -1.59
C PHE A 398 13.67 5.35 -2.37
N ASP A 399 14.89 5.15 -2.85
CA ASP A 399 15.36 3.97 -3.57
C ASP A 399 16.53 3.26 -2.85
N ASN A 400 16.79 3.59 -1.59
CA ASN A 400 17.87 2.96 -0.83
C ASN A 400 17.40 1.64 -0.21
N ALA A 401 17.95 0.51 -0.67
CA ALA A 401 17.61 -0.84 -0.18
C ALA A 401 17.82 -1.05 1.34
N LYS A 402 18.61 -0.19 2.02
CA LYS A 402 18.76 -0.23 3.48
C LYS A 402 17.56 0.30 4.24
N GLU A 403 16.69 1.07 3.58
CA GLU A 403 15.43 1.52 4.17
C GLU A 403 14.38 0.39 4.09
N ARG A 404 13.80 0.01 5.22
CA ARG A 404 12.89 -1.16 5.28
C ARG A 404 11.58 -0.97 4.53
N TYR A 405 11.17 0.27 4.27
CA TYR A 405 9.99 0.58 3.44
C TYR A 405 10.31 0.46 1.94
N VAL A 406 11.57 0.56 1.56
CA VAL A 406 12.02 0.35 0.18
C VAL A 406 12.08 -1.15 -0.09
N TYR A 407 11.09 -1.65 -0.80
CA TYR A 407 10.91 -3.07 -1.09
C TYR A 407 10.47 -3.24 -2.53
N VAL A 408 11.20 -4.01 -3.30
CA VAL A 408 10.98 -4.22 -4.75
C VAL A 408 10.93 -2.90 -5.55
N GLN A 409 11.46 -1.82 -4.97
CA GLN A 409 11.52 -0.52 -5.60
C GLN A 409 12.58 -0.49 -6.69
N THR A 410 12.20 -0.02 -7.87
CA THR A 410 13.12 0.27 -8.97
C THR A 410 14.07 1.40 -8.56
N PHE A 411 15.37 1.20 -8.77
CA PHE A 411 16.39 2.19 -8.45
C PHE A 411 16.43 3.32 -9.49
N ARG A 412 16.94 4.48 -9.11
CA ARG A 412 17.07 5.62 -10.03
C ARG A 412 17.97 5.35 -11.23
N GLU A 413 18.91 4.43 -11.09
CA GLU A 413 19.80 3.95 -12.16
C GLU A 413 19.04 3.39 -13.37
N PHE A 414 17.81 2.88 -13.17
CA PHE A 414 16.92 2.45 -14.25
C PHE A 414 16.70 3.51 -15.33
N ARG A 415 16.77 4.80 -14.97
CA ARG A 415 16.65 5.90 -15.92
C ARG A 415 17.76 5.90 -16.97
N THR A 416 18.95 5.40 -16.64
CA THR A 416 20.05 5.29 -17.62
C THR A 416 19.71 4.36 -18.79
N PHE A 417 18.79 3.41 -18.57
CA PHE A 417 18.27 2.55 -19.63
C PHE A 417 17.07 3.15 -20.35
N VAL A 418 16.06 3.66 -19.61
CA VAL A 418 14.80 4.03 -20.25
C VAL A 418 14.81 5.44 -20.84
N ASP A 419 15.51 6.41 -20.23
CA ASP A 419 15.50 7.80 -20.68
C ASP A 419 16.01 7.97 -22.12
N PRO A 420 17.10 7.32 -22.59
CA PRO A 420 17.52 7.38 -23.99
C PRO A 420 16.44 6.91 -24.98
N ILE A 421 15.70 5.85 -24.63
CA ILE A 421 14.64 5.28 -25.47
C ILE A 421 13.45 6.24 -25.53
N LEU A 422 13.03 6.75 -24.36
CA LEU A 422 11.93 7.72 -24.25
C LEU A 422 12.25 9.03 -24.99
N GLU A 423 13.48 9.52 -24.84
CA GLU A 423 13.96 10.70 -25.56
C GLU A 423 13.93 10.51 -27.06
N LYS A 424 14.36 9.35 -27.56
CA LYS A 424 14.29 9.00 -28.98
C LYS A 424 12.85 9.02 -29.49
N GLY A 425 11.93 8.39 -28.74
CA GLY A 425 10.50 8.41 -29.06
C GLY A 425 9.85 9.80 -28.96
N ALA A 426 10.35 10.68 -28.07
CA ALA A 426 9.86 12.05 -27.96
C ALA A 426 10.34 12.94 -29.12
N ARG A 427 11.59 12.75 -29.58
CA ARG A 427 12.14 13.49 -30.74
C ARG A 427 11.47 13.10 -32.07
N SER A 428 11.13 11.83 -32.23
CA SER A 428 10.56 11.25 -33.43
C SER A 428 9.47 10.24 -33.08
N PRO A 429 8.19 10.64 -32.99
CA PRO A 429 7.10 9.77 -32.53
C PRO A 429 6.91 8.49 -33.38
N GLU A 430 7.26 8.51 -34.65
CA GLU A 430 7.24 7.34 -35.52
C GLU A 430 8.19 6.24 -35.09
N THR A 431 9.26 6.58 -34.36
CA THR A 431 10.20 5.57 -33.84
C THR A 431 9.56 4.64 -32.82
N LYS A 432 8.46 5.04 -32.17
CA LYS A 432 7.73 4.18 -31.23
C LYS A 432 7.18 2.91 -31.89
N THR A 433 6.96 2.92 -33.21
CA THR A 433 6.47 1.78 -33.99
C THR A 433 7.56 1.00 -34.73
N HIS A 434 8.76 1.54 -34.79
CA HIS A 434 9.86 0.95 -35.62
C HIS A 434 11.11 0.62 -34.80
N LEU A 435 11.25 1.16 -33.60
CA LEU A 435 12.40 0.91 -32.76
C LEU A 435 12.29 -0.52 -32.16
N SER A 436 13.18 -1.40 -32.62
CA SER A 436 13.21 -2.78 -32.13
C SER A 436 13.90 -2.90 -30.78
N GLY A 437 13.32 -3.66 -29.85
CA GLY A 437 13.85 -3.86 -28.53
C GLY A 437 13.84 -5.32 -28.06
N LEU A 438 14.87 -5.73 -27.33
CA LEU A 438 14.94 -7.04 -26.68
C LEU A 438 15.14 -6.85 -25.17
N VAL A 439 14.22 -7.36 -24.39
CA VAL A 439 14.29 -7.40 -22.92
C VAL A 439 14.52 -8.84 -22.47
N LEU A 440 15.76 -9.15 -22.12
CA LEU A 440 16.26 -10.48 -21.82
C LEU A 440 16.55 -10.60 -20.30
N LEU A 441 15.55 -10.26 -19.49
CA LEU A 441 15.66 -10.20 -18.03
C LEU A 441 14.81 -11.28 -17.36
N SER A 442 15.32 -11.88 -16.32
CA SER A 442 14.60 -12.85 -15.47
C SER A 442 13.31 -12.26 -14.89
N SER A 443 13.31 -10.96 -14.61
CA SER A 443 12.13 -10.23 -14.10
C SER A 443 12.16 -8.78 -14.60
N TYR A 444 11.29 -8.41 -15.51
CA TYR A 444 11.39 -7.21 -16.34
C TYR A 444 10.43 -6.05 -15.98
N PHE A 445 9.47 -6.21 -15.05
CA PHE A 445 8.68 -5.06 -14.63
C PHE A 445 9.56 -4.04 -13.88
N PRO A 446 9.35 -2.71 -14.14
CA PRO A 446 8.21 -2.03 -14.77
C PRO A 446 8.33 -1.76 -16.29
N ILE A 447 9.35 -2.31 -16.98
CA ILE A 447 9.67 -1.99 -18.38
C ILE A 447 8.45 -2.08 -19.31
N PRO A 448 7.59 -3.14 -19.27
CA PRO A 448 6.46 -3.27 -20.18
C PRO A 448 5.46 -2.13 -20.11
N TRP A 449 5.32 -1.49 -18.94
CA TRP A 449 4.47 -0.32 -18.83
C TRP A 449 5.22 0.96 -19.23
N VAL A 450 6.47 1.14 -18.80
CA VAL A 450 7.25 2.36 -19.12
C VAL A 450 7.43 2.50 -20.63
N LEU A 451 7.74 1.41 -21.32
CA LEU A 451 7.94 1.38 -22.77
C LEU A 451 6.70 0.88 -23.55
N GLY A 452 5.52 0.86 -22.94
CA GLY A 452 4.32 0.25 -23.52
C GLY A 452 3.75 0.96 -24.76
N GLU A 453 4.26 2.15 -25.10
CA GLU A 453 3.96 2.83 -26.36
C GLU A 453 4.85 2.36 -27.54
N PHE A 454 5.94 1.64 -27.23
CA PHE A 454 6.81 1.05 -28.24
C PHE A 454 6.29 -0.35 -28.59
N THR A 455 6.00 -0.57 -29.89
CA THR A 455 5.24 -1.78 -30.30
C THR A 455 6.12 -2.95 -30.73
N ASP A 456 7.41 -2.74 -30.98
CA ASP A 456 8.36 -3.75 -31.47
C ASP A 456 9.37 -4.13 -30.37
N ILE A 457 8.86 -4.57 -29.19
CA ILE A 457 9.69 -5.03 -28.07
C ILE A 457 9.37 -6.48 -27.74
N GLY A 458 10.39 -7.34 -27.79
CA GLY A 458 10.32 -8.73 -27.32
C GLY A 458 10.74 -8.85 -25.85
N TYR A 459 9.95 -9.59 -25.05
CA TYR A 459 10.22 -9.85 -23.62
C TYR A 459 10.48 -11.34 -23.40
N TYR A 460 11.67 -11.69 -22.89
CA TYR A 460 12.14 -13.05 -22.74
C TYR A 460 12.72 -13.25 -21.33
N ASN A 461 12.05 -14.04 -20.52
CA ASN A 461 12.44 -14.29 -19.12
C ASN A 461 13.19 -15.60 -18.90
N LYS A 462 13.44 -16.37 -19.98
CA LYS A 462 14.17 -17.64 -19.96
C LYS A 462 15.17 -17.68 -21.11
N ASP A 463 16.34 -18.20 -20.86
CA ASP A 463 17.46 -18.25 -21.83
C ASP A 463 17.14 -19.08 -23.07
N ASP A 464 16.42 -20.18 -22.90
CA ASP A 464 15.97 -21.07 -23.99
C ASP A 464 14.92 -20.44 -24.91
N SER A 465 14.35 -19.30 -24.51
CA SER A 465 13.36 -18.57 -25.27
C SER A 465 13.93 -17.40 -26.10
N TRP A 466 15.24 -17.17 -26.06
CA TRP A 466 15.86 -16.06 -26.77
C TRP A 466 15.67 -16.17 -28.30
N PRO A 467 15.44 -15.05 -29.00
CA PRO A 467 15.27 -15.09 -30.43
C PRO A 467 16.60 -15.43 -31.15
N LYS A 468 16.51 -16.05 -32.32
CA LYS A 468 17.70 -16.39 -33.13
C LYS A 468 18.50 -15.15 -33.57
N LYS A 469 17.82 -14.04 -33.84
CA LYS A 469 18.43 -12.75 -34.17
C LYS A 469 18.46 -11.90 -32.90
N LEU A 470 19.67 -11.59 -32.44
CA LEU A 470 19.89 -10.85 -31.19
C LEU A 470 20.10 -9.35 -31.42
N ASP A 471 20.49 -8.92 -32.64
CA ASP A 471 20.66 -7.50 -32.93
C ASP A 471 19.29 -6.79 -32.97
N ALA A 472 19.14 -5.79 -32.10
CA ALA A 472 18.00 -4.90 -31.99
C ALA A 472 18.51 -3.47 -31.76
N ASP A 473 17.62 -2.46 -31.84
CA ASP A 473 18.03 -1.07 -31.64
C ASP A 473 18.41 -0.82 -30.20
N PHE A 474 17.72 -1.48 -29.23
CA PHE A 474 18.16 -1.55 -27.86
C PHE A 474 17.96 -2.96 -27.27
N ILE A 475 18.84 -3.34 -26.35
CA ILE A 475 18.80 -4.64 -25.68
C ILE A 475 19.10 -4.40 -24.20
N VAL A 476 18.42 -5.12 -23.33
CA VAL A 476 18.79 -5.19 -21.91
C VAL A 476 18.84 -6.64 -21.46
N VAL A 477 19.86 -6.99 -20.70
CA VAL A 477 20.13 -8.37 -20.27
C VAL A 477 20.64 -8.36 -18.82
N ASP A 478 20.40 -9.45 -18.08
CA ASP A 478 21.06 -9.70 -16.78
C ASP A 478 22.59 -9.74 -17.02
N GLU A 479 23.39 -9.04 -16.23
CA GLU A 479 24.85 -8.85 -16.46
C GLU A 479 25.59 -10.19 -16.59
N GLU A 480 25.22 -11.19 -15.81
CA GLU A 480 25.81 -12.54 -15.87
C GLU A 480 25.66 -13.21 -17.26
N LYS A 481 24.71 -12.78 -18.07
CA LYS A 481 24.41 -13.29 -19.42
C LYS A 481 24.95 -12.41 -20.54
N ALA A 482 25.56 -11.27 -20.21
CA ALA A 482 26.08 -10.33 -21.18
C ALA A 482 27.07 -10.98 -22.16
N ASP A 483 28.04 -11.79 -21.67
CA ASP A 483 29.01 -12.49 -22.50
C ASP A 483 28.36 -13.47 -23.49
N THR A 484 27.22 -14.06 -23.11
CA THR A 484 26.47 -14.97 -23.99
C THR A 484 25.76 -14.21 -25.10
N LEU A 485 25.16 -13.07 -24.75
CA LEU A 485 24.54 -12.15 -25.72
C LEU A 485 25.58 -11.62 -26.72
N GLU A 486 26.72 -11.14 -26.25
CA GLU A 486 27.76 -10.50 -27.06
C GLU A 486 28.35 -11.42 -28.12
N LYS A 487 28.39 -12.74 -27.90
CA LYS A 487 28.81 -13.73 -28.91
C LYS A 487 27.89 -13.78 -30.14
N GLY A 488 26.62 -13.36 -29.98
CA GLY A 488 25.62 -13.36 -31.06
C GLY A 488 25.41 -12.02 -31.73
N LEU A 489 25.95 -10.92 -31.17
CA LEU A 489 25.78 -9.58 -31.71
C LEU A 489 26.72 -9.34 -32.89
N LYS A 490 26.21 -8.62 -33.91
CA LYS A 490 26.92 -8.26 -35.12
C LYS A 490 27.06 -6.76 -35.34
N ASP A 491 26.26 -5.97 -34.61
CA ASP A 491 26.26 -4.50 -34.69
C ASP A 491 27.11 -3.92 -33.54
N ARG A 492 27.44 -2.62 -33.63
CA ARG A 492 28.14 -1.86 -32.59
C ARG A 492 27.14 -1.26 -31.63
N TYR A 493 27.48 -1.22 -30.32
CA TYR A 493 26.58 -0.72 -29.28
C TYR A 493 27.29 0.20 -28.30
N PHE A 494 26.55 1.22 -27.85
CA PHE A 494 26.84 1.88 -26.57
C PHE A 494 26.33 0.96 -25.46
N THR A 495 27.08 0.84 -24.35
CA THR A 495 26.67 0.00 -23.21
C THR A 495 26.48 0.84 -21.96
N ARG A 496 25.55 0.44 -21.11
CA ARG A 496 25.31 1.06 -19.80
C ARG A 496 24.96 0.00 -18.78
N ASP A 497 25.73 -0.05 -17.69
CA ASP A 497 25.44 -0.92 -16.57
C ASP A 497 24.55 -0.19 -15.56
N PHE A 498 23.57 -0.89 -15.02
CA PHE A 498 22.68 -0.34 -14.01
C PHE A 498 22.03 -1.45 -13.18
N ARG A 499 21.58 -1.09 -11.96
CA ARG A 499 20.78 -1.98 -11.13
C ARG A 499 19.31 -1.67 -11.30
N LEU A 500 18.52 -2.70 -11.58
CA LEU A 500 17.07 -2.53 -11.70
C LEU A 500 16.43 -2.37 -10.33
N ARG A 501 16.70 -3.28 -9.39
CA ARG A 501 16.19 -3.26 -8.00
C ARG A 501 16.96 -4.21 -7.09
N ASP A 502 16.69 -4.10 -5.78
CA ASP A 502 17.32 -4.97 -4.78
C ASP A 502 16.96 -6.45 -4.99
N GLY A 503 17.93 -7.34 -4.79
CA GLY A 503 17.77 -8.79 -4.94
C GLY A 503 17.69 -9.28 -6.39
N MET A 504 18.02 -8.44 -7.36
CA MET A 504 18.25 -8.82 -8.76
C MET A 504 19.70 -8.63 -9.15
N ASP A 505 20.12 -9.35 -10.19
CA ASP A 505 21.41 -9.17 -10.82
C ASP A 505 21.53 -7.76 -11.41
N ASP A 506 22.75 -7.27 -11.53
CA ASP A 506 23.00 -6.04 -12.26
C ASP A 506 22.62 -6.28 -13.74
N CYS A 507 22.21 -5.22 -14.42
CA CYS A 507 21.75 -5.28 -15.79
C CYS A 507 22.71 -4.51 -16.70
N ARG A 508 22.88 -5.01 -17.91
CA ARG A 508 23.59 -4.30 -18.97
C ARG A 508 22.64 -3.95 -20.11
N ALA A 509 22.56 -2.66 -20.44
CA ALA A 509 21.83 -2.15 -21.60
C ALA A 509 22.77 -1.92 -22.77
N TYR A 510 22.28 -2.22 -23.97
CA TYR A 510 22.96 -2.01 -25.24
C TYR A 510 22.09 -1.11 -26.11
N PHE A 511 22.66 -0.05 -26.67
CA PHE A 511 22.00 0.88 -27.58
C PHE A 511 22.76 0.86 -28.91
N ARG A 512 22.12 0.46 -30.02
CA ARG A 512 22.76 0.35 -31.32
C ARG A 512 23.36 1.69 -31.73
N TYR A 513 24.65 1.70 -32.13
CA TYR A 513 25.40 2.90 -32.42
C TYR A 513 24.70 3.75 -33.52
N GLU A 514 24.30 3.15 -34.64
CA GLU A 514 23.68 3.88 -35.73
C GLU A 514 22.33 4.53 -35.35
N THR A 515 21.59 3.91 -34.43
CA THR A 515 20.28 4.38 -33.98
C THR A 515 20.39 5.47 -32.92
N PHE A 516 21.34 5.35 -31.98
CA PHE A 516 21.42 6.21 -30.80
C PHE A 516 22.59 7.21 -30.78
N ARG A 517 23.36 7.34 -31.88
CA ARG A 517 24.48 8.30 -31.97
C ARG A 517 24.08 9.76 -31.77
N ASP A 518 22.83 10.12 -32.06
CA ASP A 518 22.28 11.46 -31.82
C ASP A 518 21.87 11.69 -30.35
N ILE A 519 21.67 10.63 -29.58
CA ILE A 519 21.44 10.68 -28.12
C ILE A 519 22.77 10.68 -27.39
N PHE A 520 23.81 10.03 -27.92
CA PHE A 520 25.14 9.93 -27.34
C PHE A 520 26.23 10.54 -28.24
N PRO A 521 26.17 11.84 -28.60
CA PRO A 521 27.00 12.45 -29.64
C PRO A 521 28.50 12.41 -29.31
N ASP A 522 28.87 12.49 -28.03
CA ASP A 522 30.26 12.54 -27.56
C ASP A 522 30.81 11.18 -27.13
N SER A 523 30.03 10.11 -27.28
CA SER A 523 30.42 8.76 -26.86
C SER A 523 30.86 7.92 -28.07
N ARG A 524 31.79 7.00 -27.79
CA ARG A 524 32.15 5.93 -28.74
C ARG A 524 31.42 4.66 -28.32
N PRO A 525 31.13 3.74 -29.28
CA PRO A 525 30.58 2.44 -28.90
C PRO A 525 31.58 1.69 -28.04
N GLU A 526 31.10 1.17 -26.91
CA GLU A 526 31.91 0.39 -25.96
C GLU A 526 31.93 -1.10 -26.38
N PHE A 527 30.93 -1.55 -27.12
CA PHE A 527 30.91 -2.89 -27.72
C PHE A 527 31.09 -2.84 -29.24
N GLU A 528 32.08 -3.58 -29.70
CA GLU A 528 32.30 -3.85 -31.13
C GLU A 528 32.36 -5.36 -31.38
N PRO A 529 31.62 -5.89 -32.38
CA PRO A 529 31.64 -7.31 -32.69
C PRO A 529 33.05 -7.76 -33.09
N ARG A 530 33.45 -8.95 -32.64
CA ARG A 530 34.74 -9.51 -33.06
C ARG A 530 34.71 -9.74 -34.59
N PRO A 531 35.78 -9.38 -35.32
CA PRO A 531 35.86 -9.69 -36.70
C PRO A 531 35.66 -11.20 -36.89
N SER A 532 34.73 -11.58 -37.75
CA SER A 532 34.55 -12.98 -38.12
C SER A 532 35.93 -13.51 -38.58
N SER A 533 36.53 -14.42 -37.81
CA SER A 533 37.70 -15.17 -38.29
C SER A 533 37.27 -15.88 -39.60
N GLN A 534 37.76 -15.36 -40.72
CA GLN A 534 37.64 -15.99 -42.02
C GLN A 534 38.28 -17.37 -42.02
#